data_c5b60e83181e62eb4c697c36dc8cdf51
#
_entry.id   c5b60e83181e62eb4c697c36dc8cdf51
#
_cell.length_a   1.000
_cell.length_b   1.000
_cell.length_c   1.000
_cell.angle_alpha   90.00
_cell.angle_beta   90.00
_cell.angle_gamma   90.00
#
_symmetry.space_group_name_H-M   'P 1'
#
loop_
_entity.id
_entity.type
_entity.pdbx_description
1 polymer ?
#
loop_
_entity_poly.entity_id
_entity_poly.type
_entity_poly.pdbx_seq_one_letter_code
_entity_poly.pdbx_strand_id
1 'polypeptide(L)'
;LVLQHVLENGGATWHYMMGGWIPPIGIEFALDPLNSILAVLVTFISMLVSLYSRPFVKDEDWLHVGGYYTLFGLLTVGLSGMIITGDVFNLYVYLEIMSLSGYALIALGGRKSMLAAFRYLLIGTIGASLYLLGVGYLYAMTGTLNMADLAQLIIPHLHSPLFAMAVACFLIGFGIKMALFPLHGWQPDAYNFAHPGSAAFI
;
A
#
# COMPACT_ATOMS: atom_id res chain seq x y z
N LEU A 1 -20.53 -7.46 -4.00
CA LEU A 1 -21.29 -6.24 -4.35
C LEU A 1 -20.55 -5.39 -5.37
N VAL A 2 -19.33 -4.87 -5.07
CA VAL A 2 -18.59 -3.96 -5.99
C VAL A 2 -18.22 -4.67 -7.28
N LEU A 3 -17.57 -5.83 -7.23
CA LEU A 3 -17.22 -6.62 -8.41
C LEU A 3 -18.47 -6.97 -9.25
N GLN A 4 -19.55 -7.33 -8.61
CA GLN A 4 -20.82 -7.63 -9.29
C GLN A 4 -21.34 -6.37 -10.01
N HIS A 5 -21.34 -5.22 -9.37
CA HIS A 5 -21.78 -3.95 -9.96
C HIS A 5 -20.94 -3.57 -11.20
N VAL A 6 -19.60 -3.72 -11.11
CA VAL A 6 -18.70 -3.44 -12.24
C VAL A 6 -18.95 -4.39 -13.42
N LEU A 7 -19.17 -5.69 -13.14
CA LEU A 7 -19.46 -6.69 -14.17
C LEU A 7 -20.83 -6.48 -14.83
N GLU A 8 -21.86 -6.15 -14.06
CA GLU A 8 -23.20 -5.86 -14.57
C GLU A 8 -23.25 -4.60 -15.46
N ASN A 9 -22.35 -3.63 -15.24
CA ASN A 9 -22.18 -2.45 -16.08
C ASN A 9 -21.21 -2.64 -17.26
N GLY A 10 -21.00 -3.85 -17.73
CA GLY A 10 -20.17 -4.16 -18.90
C GLY A 10 -18.68 -3.92 -18.68
N GLY A 11 -18.20 -3.91 -17.42
CA GLY A 11 -16.81 -3.68 -17.08
C GLY A 11 -16.39 -2.20 -17.09
N ALA A 12 -17.34 -1.27 -17.11
CA ALA A 12 -17.03 0.15 -16.99
C ALA A 12 -16.44 0.48 -15.61
N THR A 13 -15.42 1.33 -15.58
CA THR A 13 -14.81 1.80 -14.32
C THR A 13 -15.84 2.56 -13.51
N TRP A 14 -16.02 2.18 -12.25
CA TRP A 14 -16.87 2.91 -11.32
C TRP A 14 -16.03 3.92 -10.54
N HIS A 15 -16.46 5.18 -10.56
CA HIS A 15 -15.79 6.30 -9.93
C HIS A 15 -16.54 6.75 -8.68
N TYR A 16 -15.85 6.91 -7.57
CA TYR A 16 -16.41 7.46 -6.35
C TYR A 16 -15.57 8.65 -5.88
N MET A 17 -16.20 9.83 -5.86
CA MET A 17 -15.57 11.09 -5.47
C MET A 17 -15.73 11.28 -3.96
N MET A 18 -14.62 11.28 -3.22
CA MET A 18 -14.62 11.48 -1.77
C MET A 18 -15.19 12.85 -1.38
N GLY A 19 -16.23 12.84 -0.54
CA GLY A 19 -16.89 14.07 -0.10
C GLY A 19 -17.60 14.86 -1.21
N GLY A 20 -17.77 14.29 -2.42
CA GLY A 20 -18.39 14.95 -3.57
C GLY A 20 -17.46 15.94 -4.31
N TRP A 21 -16.18 16.01 -3.95
CA TRP A 21 -15.20 16.86 -4.64
C TRP A 21 -14.69 16.19 -5.91
N ILE A 22 -14.78 16.94 -7.02
CA ILE A 22 -14.33 16.46 -8.34
C ILE A 22 -12.81 16.55 -8.46
N PRO A 23 -12.13 15.55 -9.09
CA PRO A 23 -10.72 15.67 -9.47
C PRO A 23 -10.46 16.94 -10.31
N PRO A 24 -9.28 17.57 -10.20
CA PRO A 24 -8.09 17.18 -9.43
C PRO A 24 -8.06 17.66 -7.97
N ILE A 25 -9.13 18.33 -7.50
CA ILE A 25 -9.19 18.89 -6.14
C ILE A 25 -9.52 17.81 -5.11
N GLY A 26 -10.43 16.88 -5.46
CA GLY A 26 -10.87 15.79 -4.59
C GLY A 26 -10.15 14.47 -4.90
N ILE A 27 -10.11 13.61 -3.87
CA ILE A 27 -9.62 12.25 -4.02
C ILE A 27 -10.69 11.39 -4.66
N GLU A 28 -10.29 10.59 -5.64
CA GLU A 28 -11.16 9.66 -6.36
C GLU A 28 -10.79 8.22 -6.03
N PHE A 29 -11.79 7.37 -5.85
CA PHE A 29 -11.66 5.93 -5.96
C PHE A 29 -12.15 5.48 -7.32
N ALA A 30 -11.31 4.70 -8.02
CA ALA A 30 -11.60 4.16 -9.35
C ALA A 30 -11.57 2.63 -9.28
N LEU A 31 -12.71 2.00 -9.53
CA LEU A 31 -12.86 0.56 -9.50
C LEU A 31 -13.18 0.03 -10.89
N ASP A 32 -12.21 -0.67 -11.46
CA ASP A 32 -12.34 -1.43 -12.69
C ASP A 32 -12.44 -2.95 -12.41
N PRO A 33 -12.65 -3.81 -13.41
CA PRO A 33 -12.70 -5.25 -13.20
C PRO A 33 -11.43 -5.83 -12.57
N LEU A 34 -10.25 -5.31 -12.91
CA LEU A 34 -8.97 -5.84 -12.42
C LEU A 34 -8.79 -5.54 -10.94
N ASN A 35 -8.91 -4.26 -10.53
CA ASN A 35 -8.73 -3.89 -9.13
C ASN A 35 -9.88 -4.39 -8.25
N SER A 36 -11.09 -4.59 -8.80
CA SER A 36 -12.18 -5.26 -8.08
C SER A 36 -11.87 -6.73 -7.76
N ILE A 37 -11.25 -7.48 -8.68
CA ILE A 37 -10.81 -8.86 -8.43
C ILE A 37 -9.68 -8.88 -7.39
N LEU A 38 -8.71 -7.96 -7.49
CA LEU A 38 -7.63 -7.83 -6.50
C LEU A 38 -8.16 -7.48 -5.11
N ALA A 39 -9.17 -6.61 -5.00
CA ALA A 39 -9.81 -6.27 -3.73
C ALA A 39 -10.50 -7.48 -3.09
N VAL A 40 -11.19 -8.32 -3.89
CA VAL A 40 -11.76 -9.58 -3.42
C VAL A 40 -10.67 -10.54 -2.95
N LEU A 41 -9.58 -10.66 -3.71
CA LEU A 41 -8.45 -11.52 -3.35
C LEU A 41 -7.81 -11.10 -2.02
N VAL A 42 -7.51 -9.80 -1.85
CA VAL A 42 -6.91 -9.26 -0.61
C VAL A 42 -7.83 -9.51 0.58
N THR A 43 -9.12 -9.22 0.46
CA THR A 43 -10.07 -9.43 1.55
C THR A 43 -10.24 -10.91 1.90
N PHE A 44 -10.23 -11.79 0.90
CA PHE A 44 -10.30 -13.24 1.10
C PHE A 44 -9.04 -13.78 1.80
N ILE A 45 -7.84 -13.38 1.35
CA ILE A 45 -6.58 -13.76 2.00
C ILE A 45 -6.53 -13.21 3.42
N SER A 46 -6.93 -11.96 3.66
CA SER A 46 -7.00 -11.36 4.99
C SER A 46 -7.89 -12.19 5.94
N MET A 47 -9.04 -12.63 5.46
CA MET A 47 -9.93 -13.50 6.24
C MET A 47 -9.24 -14.82 6.60
N LEU A 48 -8.61 -15.49 5.64
CA LEU A 48 -7.91 -16.77 5.86
C LEU A 48 -6.76 -16.60 6.86
N VAL A 49 -5.92 -15.57 6.69
CA VAL A 49 -4.78 -15.32 7.58
C VAL A 49 -5.26 -14.89 8.97
N SER A 50 -6.35 -14.14 9.08
CA SER A 50 -6.96 -13.80 10.37
C SER A 50 -7.38 -15.05 11.14
N LEU A 51 -8.01 -16.02 10.46
CA LEU A 51 -8.36 -17.31 11.07
C LEU A 51 -7.13 -18.14 11.42
N TYR A 52 -6.13 -18.18 10.54
CA TYR A 52 -4.85 -18.87 10.77
C TYR A 52 -4.10 -18.30 11.97
N SER A 53 -4.18 -17.00 12.21
CA SER A 53 -3.46 -16.34 13.30
C SER A 53 -4.04 -16.62 14.69
N ARG A 54 -5.32 -17.04 14.79
CA ARG A 54 -6.02 -17.26 16.07
C ARG A 54 -5.28 -18.15 17.06
N PRO A 55 -4.79 -19.36 16.69
CA PRO A 55 -4.11 -20.24 17.65
C PRO A 55 -2.80 -19.67 18.20
N PHE A 56 -2.17 -18.74 17.50
CA PHE A 56 -0.90 -18.14 17.90
C PHE A 56 -1.06 -16.93 18.83
N VAL A 57 -2.23 -16.31 18.84
CA VAL A 57 -2.51 -15.07 19.59
C VAL A 57 -3.45 -15.30 20.78
N LYS A 58 -4.15 -16.44 20.83
CA LYS A 58 -5.22 -16.71 21.80
C LYS A 58 -4.77 -16.75 23.26
N ASP A 59 -3.52 -17.11 23.54
CA ASP A 59 -2.98 -17.29 24.90
C ASP A 59 -2.28 -15.99 25.40
N GLU A 60 -2.29 -14.92 24.57
CA GLU A 60 -1.79 -13.61 24.94
C GLU A 60 -2.84 -12.80 25.73
N ASP A 61 -2.37 -11.78 26.44
CA ASP A 61 -3.27 -10.83 27.11
C ASP A 61 -4.23 -10.18 26.11
N TRP A 62 -5.46 -9.90 26.55
CA TRP A 62 -6.49 -9.29 25.70
C TRP A 62 -6.03 -8.00 24.99
N LEU A 63 -5.14 -7.22 25.62
CA LEU A 63 -4.58 -6.01 25.04
C LEU A 63 -3.65 -6.32 23.84
N HIS A 64 -2.84 -7.37 23.95
CA HIS A 64 -1.99 -7.84 22.87
C HIS A 64 -2.81 -8.42 21.71
N VAL A 65 -3.85 -9.21 22.03
CA VAL A 65 -4.80 -9.74 21.03
C VAL A 65 -5.50 -8.61 20.28
N GLY A 66 -6.04 -7.63 21.02
CA GLY A 66 -6.69 -6.45 20.45
C GLY A 66 -5.75 -5.61 19.59
N GLY A 67 -4.53 -5.37 20.06
CA GLY A 67 -3.49 -4.67 19.31
C GLY A 67 -3.12 -5.38 18.01
N TYR A 68 -2.91 -6.70 18.06
CA TYR A 68 -2.62 -7.52 16.88
C TYR A 68 -3.69 -7.37 15.79
N TYR A 69 -4.97 -7.60 16.13
CA TYR A 69 -6.05 -7.52 15.15
C TYR A 69 -6.34 -6.10 14.67
N THR A 70 -6.08 -5.08 15.51
CA THR A 70 -6.16 -3.68 15.06
C THR A 70 -5.11 -3.38 14.00
N LEU A 71 -3.85 -3.74 14.22
CA LEU A 71 -2.77 -3.57 13.25
C LEU A 71 -3.01 -4.39 11.98
N PHE A 72 -3.50 -5.62 12.14
CA PHE A 72 -3.89 -6.48 11.03
C PHE A 72 -5.02 -5.85 10.18
N GLY A 73 -6.02 -5.27 10.85
CA GLY A 73 -7.09 -4.53 10.18
C GLY A 73 -6.57 -3.30 9.43
N LEU A 74 -5.67 -2.51 10.03
CA LEU A 74 -5.04 -1.36 9.38
C LEU A 74 -4.20 -1.78 8.16
N LEU A 75 -3.46 -2.88 8.25
CA LEU A 75 -2.73 -3.45 7.12
C LEU A 75 -3.69 -3.80 5.97
N THR A 76 -4.80 -4.47 6.28
CA THR A 76 -5.84 -4.82 5.30
C THR A 76 -6.47 -3.58 4.66
N VAL A 77 -6.76 -2.55 5.44
CA VAL A 77 -7.27 -1.26 4.95
C VAL A 77 -6.26 -0.60 4.02
N GLY A 78 -4.98 -0.56 4.41
CA GLY A 78 -3.91 -0.01 3.57
C GLY A 78 -3.81 -0.72 2.22
N LEU A 79 -3.77 -2.06 2.22
CA LEU A 79 -3.74 -2.87 0.99
C LEU A 79 -4.98 -2.63 0.11
N SER A 80 -6.16 -2.64 0.71
CA SER A 80 -7.41 -2.42 -0.03
C SER A 80 -7.48 -1.00 -0.62
N GLY A 81 -7.06 0.00 0.16
CA GLY A 81 -7.05 1.39 -0.28
C GLY A 81 -6.09 1.66 -1.44
N MET A 82 -4.90 1.02 -1.44
CA MET A 82 -3.96 1.10 -2.57
C MET A 82 -4.54 0.55 -3.87
N ILE A 83 -5.36 -0.49 -3.79
CA ILE A 83 -5.97 -1.12 -4.97
C ILE A 83 -7.02 -0.23 -5.61
N ILE A 84 -7.79 0.50 -4.80
CA ILE A 84 -8.98 1.24 -5.27
C ILE A 84 -8.73 2.72 -5.53
N THR A 85 -7.61 3.27 -5.08
CA THR A 85 -7.35 4.71 -5.23
C THR A 85 -7.02 5.09 -6.67
N GLY A 86 -7.61 6.21 -7.15
CA GLY A 86 -7.28 6.85 -8.42
C GLY A 86 -6.35 8.06 -8.28
N ASP A 87 -5.73 8.27 -7.11
CA ASP A 87 -4.89 9.41 -6.80
C ASP A 87 -3.52 8.96 -6.29
N VAL A 88 -2.43 9.51 -6.88
CA VAL A 88 -1.04 9.09 -6.56
C VAL A 88 -0.60 9.51 -5.17
N PHE A 89 -1.11 10.62 -4.62
CA PHE A 89 -0.80 11.02 -3.25
C PHE A 89 -1.57 10.17 -2.25
N ASN A 90 -2.84 9.89 -2.52
CA ASN A 90 -3.63 9.01 -1.69
C ASN A 90 -3.09 7.56 -1.70
N LEU A 91 -2.48 7.11 -2.80
CA LEU A 91 -1.73 5.85 -2.86
C LEU A 91 -0.58 5.85 -1.83
N TYR A 92 0.17 6.97 -1.71
CA TYR A 92 1.19 7.13 -0.68
C TYR A 92 0.62 6.99 0.73
N VAL A 93 -0.52 7.61 1.01
CA VAL A 93 -1.17 7.53 2.34
C VAL A 93 -1.52 6.09 2.70
N TYR A 94 -2.14 5.34 1.79
CA TYR A 94 -2.44 3.92 2.02
C TYR A 94 -1.19 3.05 2.14
N LEU A 95 -0.16 3.34 1.35
CA LEU A 95 1.13 2.67 1.43
C LEU A 95 1.80 2.89 2.80
N GLU A 96 1.66 4.08 3.38
CA GLU A 96 2.17 4.37 4.74
C GLU A 96 1.33 3.66 5.81
N ILE A 97 0.00 3.66 5.72
CA ILE A 97 -0.88 2.93 6.64
C ILE A 97 -0.51 1.44 6.66
N MET A 98 -0.37 0.84 5.46
CA MET A 98 0.07 -0.55 5.30
C MET A 98 1.44 -0.78 5.94
N SER A 99 2.41 0.08 5.63
CA SER A 99 3.80 -0.09 6.05
C SER A 99 3.98 0.03 7.55
N LEU A 100 3.42 1.07 8.17
CA LEU A 100 3.49 1.30 9.61
C LEU A 100 2.82 0.14 10.39
N SER A 101 1.68 -0.32 9.90
CA SER A 101 0.99 -1.48 10.48
C SER A 101 1.83 -2.75 10.33
N GLY A 102 2.49 -2.96 9.19
CA GLY A 102 3.38 -4.08 8.94
C GLY A 102 4.62 -4.05 9.84
N TYR A 103 5.26 -2.89 10.01
CA TYR A 103 6.40 -2.75 10.93
C TYR A 103 6.02 -3.10 12.37
N ALA A 104 4.87 -2.60 12.82
CA ALA A 104 4.37 -2.89 14.16
C ALA A 104 4.01 -4.38 14.33
N LEU A 105 3.37 -5.01 13.36
CA LEU A 105 3.06 -6.44 13.36
C LEU A 105 4.32 -7.31 13.41
N ILE A 106 5.39 -6.94 12.68
CA ILE A 106 6.68 -7.64 12.77
C ILE A 106 7.25 -7.49 14.17
N ALA A 107 7.23 -6.27 14.75
CA ALA A 107 7.81 -6.01 16.06
C ALA A 107 7.23 -6.85 17.20
N LEU A 108 5.99 -7.32 17.07
CA LEU A 108 5.33 -8.17 18.09
C LEU A 108 5.99 -9.54 18.27
N GLY A 109 6.83 -10.01 17.35
CA GLY A 109 7.48 -11.32 17.43
C GLY A 109 8.64 -11.43 18.45
N GLY A 110 8.97 -10.37 19.20
CA GLY A 110 9.99 -10.35 20.25
C GLY A 110 11.27 -9.57 19.88
N ARG A 111 12.34 -9.73 20.69
CA ARG A 111 13.52 -8.84 20.59
C ARG A 111 14.23 -8.84 19.23
N LYS A 112 14.40 -10.00 18.59
CA LYS A 112 15.02 -10.08 17.25
C LYS A 112 14.11 -9.49 16.18
N SER A 113 12.83 -9.72 16.34
CA SER A 113 11.77 -9.19 15.48
C SER A 113 11.70 -7.67 15.55
N MET A 114 11.83 -7.06 16.74
CA MET A 114 11.90 -5.60 16.90
C MET A 114 13.07 -4.99 16.12
N LEU A 115 14.23 -5.64 16.11
CA LEU A 115 15.39 -5.17 15.34
C LEU A 115 15.14 -5.28 13.83
N ALA A 116 14.53 -6.38 13.37
CA ALA A 116 14.13 -6.56 11.98
C ALA A 116 13.10 -5.51 11.55
N ALA A 117 12.08 -5.28 12.39
CA ALA A 117 11.06 -4.24 12.16
C ALA A 117 11.68 -2.84 12.08
N PHE A 118 12.63 -2.52 12.96
CA PHE A 118 13.33 -1.24 12.94
C PHE A 118 14.15 -1.04 11.66
N ARG A 119 14.88 -2.06 11.20
CA ARG A 119 15.59 -2.01 9.91
C ARG A 119 14.64 -1.81 8.74
N TYR A 120 13.53 -2.54 8.75
CA TYR A 120 12.50 -2.39 7.72
C TYR A 120 11.87 -1.00 7.75
N LEU A 121 11.57 -0.44 8.93
CA LEU A 121 11.07 0.92 9.09
C LEU A 121 12.03 1.93 8.47
N LEU A 122 13.34 1.88 8.79
CA LEU A 122 14.31 2.84 8.26
C LEU A 122 14.40 2.80 6.73
N ILE A 123 14.54 1.60 6.16
CA ILE A 123 14.64 1.43 4.71
C ILE A 123 13.31 1.75 4.03
N GLY A 124 12.20 1.31 4.62
CA GLY A 124 10.86 1.54 4.10
C GLY A 124 10.45 3.01 4.09
N THR A 125 10.87 3.78 5.11
CA THR A 125 10.62 5.23 5.18
C THR A 125 11.41 5.98 4.09
N ILE A 126 12.66 5.56 3.81
CA ILE A 126 13.44 6.10 2.68
C ILE A 126 12.70 5.83 1.36
N GLY A 127 12.20 4.60 1.16
CA GLY A 127 11.44 4.26 -0.03
C GLY A 127 10.18 5.10 -0.21
N ALA A 128 9.43 5.30 0.87
CA ALA A 128 8.22 6.12 0.88
C ALA A 128 8.52 7.60 0.60
N SER A 129 9.61 8.13 1.17
CA SER A 129 10.05 9.51 0.92
C SER A 129 10.44 9.73 -0.54
N LEU A 130 11.14 8.75 -1.15
CA LEU A 130 11.46 8.80 -2.57
C LEU A 130 10.21 8.73 -3.44
N TYR A 131 9.27 7.85 -3.12
CA TYR A 131 7.97 7.81 -3.80
C TYR A 131 7.28 9.19 -3.76
N LEU A 132 7.17 9.78 -2.56
CA LEU A 132 6.54 11.09 -2.37
C LEU A 132 7.27 12.21 -3.14
N LEU A 133 8.60 12.16 -3.19
CA LEU A 133 9.38 13.09 -4.00
C LEU A 133 9.07 12.93 -5.51
N GLY A 134 8.94 11.70 -5.98
CA GLY A 134 8.49 11.40 -7.35
C GLY A 134 7.12 11.98 -7.65
N VAL A 135 6.15 11.84 -6.73
CA VAL A 135 4.83 12.48 -6.82
C VAL A 135 4.96 13.99 -6.90
N GLY A 136 5.83 14.60 -6.08
CA GLY A 136 6.09 16.04 -6.11
C GLY A 136 6.60 16.53 -7.48
N TYR A 137 7.49 15.79 -8.13
CA TYR A 137 7.95 16.11 -9.49
C TYR A 137 6.84 15.98 -10.54
N LEU A 138 6.00 14.93 -10.46
CA LEU A 138 4.84 14.82 -11.35
C LEU A 138 3.87 16.00 -11.16
N TYR A 139 3.57 16.32 -9.92
CA TYR A 139 2.69 17.45 -9.60
C TYR A 139 3.25 18.79 -10.08
N ALA A 140 4.56 19.01 -9.94
CA ALA A 140 5.21 20.23 -10.43
C ALA A 140 5.13 20.40 -11.95
N MET A 141 5.05 19.30 -12.71
CA MET A 141 4.94 19.33 -14.17
C MET A 141 3.49 19.44 -14.66
N THR A 142 2.55 18.80 -13.96
CA THR A 142 1.17 18.59 -14.47
C THR A 142 0.10 19.34 -13.68
N GLY A 143 0.38 19.69 -12.42
CA GLY A 143 -0.59 20.35 -11.53
C GLY A 143 -1.73 19.44 -11.03
N THR A 144 -1.65 18.12 -11.27
CA THR A 144 -2.66 17.15 -10.83
C THR A 144 -2.04 15.97 -10.10
N LEU A 145 -2.84 15.34 -9.23
CA LEU A 145 -2.50 14.10 -8.52
C LEU A 145 -3.40 12.93 -8.97
N ASN A 146 -4.44 13.22 -9.77
CA ASN A 146 -5.31 12.19 -10.32
C ASN A 146 -4.58 11.37 -11.38
N MET A 147 -4.64 10.04 -11.28
CA MET A 147 -3.90 9.12 -12.16
C MET A 147 -4.36 9.19 -13.62
N ALA A 148 -5.67 9.37 -13.85
CA ALA A 148 -6.22 9.46 -15.20
C ALA A 148 -5.79 10.76 -15.90
N ASP A 149 -5.78 11.88 -15.18
CA ASP A 149 -5.28 13.16 -15.69
C ASP A 149 -3.77 13.11 -15.93
N LEU A 150 -3.01 12.53 -14.99
CA LEU A 150 -1.55 12.35 -15.12
C LEU A 150 -1.21 11.58 -16.39
N ALA A 151 -1.94 10.52 -16.71
CA ALA A 151 -1.70 9.71 -17.90
C ALA A 151 -1.78 10.52 -19.21
N GLN A 152 -2.57 11.58 -19.22
CA GLN A 152 -2.72 12.48 -20.38
C GLN A 152 -1.73 13.64 -20.35
N LEU A 153 -1.63 14.32 -19.19
CA LEU A 153 -0.85 15.55 -19.04
C LEU A 153 0.66 15.33 -19.02
N ILE A 154 1.13 14.11 -18.72
CA ILE A 154 2.56 13.79 -18.68
C ILE A 154 3.20 13.65 -20.06
N ILE A 155 2.41 13.39 -21.11
CA ILE A 155 2.92 13.10 -22.47
C ILE A 155 3.90 14.16 -22.99
N PRO A 156 3.64 15.48 -22.88
CA PRO A 156 4.58 16.51 -23.34
C PRO A 156 5.89 16.54 -22.55
N HIS A 157 5.91 15.97 -21.33
CA HIS A 157 7.02 16.04 -20.39
C HIS A 157 7.91 14.79 -20.37
N LEU A 158 7.62 13.77 -21.18
CA LEU A 158 8.35 12.48 -21.19
C LEU A 158 9.87 12.60 -21.39
N HIS A 159 10.32 13.64 -22.10
CA HIS A 159 11.74 13.89 -22.35
C HIS A 159 12.36 14.91 -21.37
N SER A 160 11.62 15.38 -20.37
CA SER A 160 12.13 16.35 -19.41
C SER A 160 13.03 15.69 -18.37
N PRO A 161 14.08 16.38 -17.88
CA PRO A 161 14.90 15.88 -16.77
C PRO A 161 14.09 15.63 -15.49
N LEU A 162 13.05 16.44 -15.22
CA LEU A 162 12.17 16.24 -14.07
C LEU A 162 11.41 14.92 -14.15
N PHE A 163 10.93 14.55 -15.35
CA PHE A 163 10.27 13.26 -15.54
C PHE A 163 11.24 12.10 -15.27
N ALA A 164 12.47 12.18 -15.79
CA ALA A 164 13.49 11.17 -15.51
C ALA A 164 13.79 11.04 -14.02
N MET A 165 13.85 12.16 -13.28
CA MET A 165 14.01 12.15 -11.81
C MET A 165 12.81 11.53 -11.11
N ALA A 166 11.58 11.85 -11.53
CA ALA A 166 10.36 11.23 -10.98
C ALA A 166 10.38 9.71 -11.16
N VAL A 167 10.69 9.24 -12.37
CA VAL A 167 10.80 7.81 -12.67
C VAL A 167 11.88 7.14 -11.82
N ALA A 168 13.07 7.75 -11.67
CA ALA A 168 14.12 7.21 -10.82
C ALA A 168 13.67 7.10 -9.35
N CYS A 169 12.98 8.11 -8.83
CA CYS A 169 12.42 8.11 -7.49
C CYS A 169 11.38 7.00 -7.31
N PHE A 170 10.48 6.79 -8.26
CA PHE A 170 9.50 5.71 -8.22
C PHE A 170 10.16 4.33 -8.31
N LEU A 171 11.13 4.14 -9.21
CA LEU A 171 11.83 2.86 -9.34
C LEU A 171 12.53 2.45 -8.05
N ILE A 172 13.21 3.39 -7.39
CA ILE A 172 13.88 3.11 -6.12
C ILE A 172 12.85 2.94 -4.99
N GLY A 173 11.85 3.83 -4.90
CA GLY A 173 10.82 3.81 -3.87
C GLY A 173 10.01 2.51 -3.90
N PHE A 174 9.46 2.14 -5.04
CA PHE A 174 8.79 0.87 -5.23
C PHE A 174 9.74 -0.32 -5.13
N GLY A 175 10.98 -0.20 -5.65
CA GLY A 175 12.00 -1.23 -5.56
C GLY A 175 12.29 -1.63 -4.12
N ILE A 176 12.34 -0.68 -3.19
CA ILE A 176 12.46 -0.94 -1.75
C ILE A 176 11.22 -1.65 -1.23
N LYS A 177 10.02 -1.18 -1.56
CA LYS A 177 8.75 -1.75 -1.08
C LYS A 177 8.48 -3.16 -1.59
N MET A 178 8.85 -3.43 -2.85
CA MET A 178 8.71 -4.75 -3.50
C MET A 178 9.91 -5.66 -3.23
N ALA A 179 10.86 -5.23 -2.42
CA ALA A 179 12.10 -5.96 -2.14
C ALA A 179 12.84 -6.41 -3.40
N LEU A 180 12.91 -5.55 -4.43
CA LEU A 180 13.65 -5.85 -5.64
C LEU A 180 15.17 -5.90 -5.36
N PHE A 181 15.86 -6.82 -6.00
CA PHE A 181 17.33 -6.86 -5.92
C PHE A 181 17.93 -5.56 -6.51
N PRO A 182 18.86 -4.90 -5.83
CA PRO A 182 19.54 -5.24 -4.57
C PRO A 182 18.90 -4.67 -3.29
N LEU A 183 17.68 -4.11 -3.35
CA LEU A 183 17.01 -3.37 -2.26
C LEU A 183 16.24 -4.27 -1.27
N HIS A 184 16.37 -5.59 -1.37
CA HIS A 184 15.63 -6.61 -0.61
C HIS A 184 16.21 -6.94 0.78
N GLY A 185 17.30 -6.28 1.20
CA GLY A 185 18.04 -6.66 2.40
C GLY A 185 17.27 -6.64 3.73
N TRP A 186 16.13 -5.96 3.78
CA TRP A 186 15.24 -5.92 4.92
C TRP A 186 14.32 -7.16 5.03
N GLN A 187 13.98 -7.77 3.90
CA GLN A 187 12.94 -8.79 3.78
C GLN A 187 13.26 -10.10 4.50
N PRO A 188 14.45 -10.72 4.35
CA PRO A 188 14.74 -12.01 4.98
C PRO A 188 14.60 -11.97 6.50
N ASP A 189 15.12 -10.93 7.15
CA ASP A 189 15.02 -10.78 8.60
C ASP A 189 13.58 -10.52 9.04
N ALA A 190 12.82 -9.70 8.29
CA ALA A 190 11.43 -9.39 8.58
C ALA A 190 10.57 -10.67 8.58
N TYR A 191 10.70 -11.51 7.54
CA TYR A 191 9.91 -12.75 7.44
C TYR A 191 10.37 -13.83 8.44
N ASN A 192 11.69 -13.96 8.67
CA ASN A 192 12.22 -15.00 9.53
C ASN A 192 11.90 -14.79 11.01
N PHE A 193 11.82 -13.55 11.46
CA PHE A 193 11.63 -13.22 12.88
C PHE A 193 10.20 -12.75 13.21
N ALA A 194 9.36 -12.47 12.23
CA ALA A 194 7.98 -12.09 12.48
C ALA A 194 7.16 -13.25 13.08
N HIS A 195 6.10 -12.90 13.79
CA HIS A 195 5.11 -13.87 14.22
C HIS A 195 4.51 -14.60 13.00
N PRO A 196 4.24 -15.95 13.05
CA PRO A 196 3.77 -16.70 11.88
C PRO A 196 2.56 -16.10 11.18
N GLY A 197 1.58 -15.61 11.95
CA GLY A 197 0.41 -14.94 11.39
C GLY A 197 0.75 -13.62 10.69
N SER A 198 1.71 -12.85 11.21
CA SER A 198 2.18 -11.61 10.56
C SER A 198 2.98 -11.93 9.30
N ALA A 199 3.90 -12.90 9.36
CA ALA A 199 4.71 -13.32 8.22
C ALA A 199 3.89 -13.88 7.05
N ALA A 200 2.73 -14.45 7.32
CA ALA A 200 1.82 -14.98 6.29
C ALA A 200 1.05 -13.89 5.53
N PHE A 201 1.02 -12.64 6.05
CA PHE A 201 0.23 -11.57 5.47
C PHE A 201 1.07 -10.39 4.95
N ILE A 202 2.29 -10.20 5.47
CA ILE A 202 3.23 -9.16 5.02
C ILE A 202 3.99 -9.62 3.77
#